data_78ec5a9f3d96ffeb68f58785dbb049f5
#
_entry.id   78ec5a9f3d96ffeb68f58785dbb049f5
#
_cell.length_a   1.000
_cell.length_b   1.000
_cell.length_c   1.000
_cell.angle_alpha   90.00
_cell.angle_beta   90.00
_cell.angle_gamma   90.00
#
_symmetry.space_group_name_H-M   'P 1'
#
loop_
_entity.id
_entity.type
_entity.pdbx_description
1 polymer ?
#
loop_
_entity_poly.entity_id
_entity_poly.type
_entity_poly.pdbx_seq_one_letter_code
_entity_poly.pdbx_strand_id
1 'polypeptide(L)'
;MKMETLAVHAGAGVDPVTGSVAPPLHLSTTFLHGPATEEIHGYTYVRDKNPTQDRLEGAMSALEGGEDALVFSSGMGATAAFFQSLEPGSHVIVPEDVYTHVRDITGKYFANWQLESSTVDTQSAAAIAAAIRPNTKAIWAETPSNPQMKVMDISAAAKIAHQAGAILVVDNTFATPVLQRPLEHDADVVMHSTTKYCGGHSDVQGGCLVFRQRAPLYERVLHARTILGAVCSPFNSWLILRGLRTLPCRMERHSANAMAVAHALAGVKSVEQVFYPGLASHPGHEVAARQMKQFGGMMSILVRGGWDEAVRVVSRVKLFQAATSLGGVESLIEHRASAEGQGTKSPKNLLRLSIGLEHPDDLIADLLQALA
;
A
#
# COMPACT_ATOMS: atom_id res chain seq x y z
N MET A 1 17.81 12.54 -9.03
CA MET A 1 17.80 11.41 -10.00
C MET A 1 16.38 11.17 -10.49
N LYS A 2 16.21 10.59 -11.69
CA LYS A 2 14.89 10.10 -12.15
C LYS A 2 14.50 8.83 -11.40
N MET A 3 13.21 8.55 -11.31
CA MET A 3 12.65 7.44 -10.53
C MET A 3 13.25 6.08 -10.90
N GLU A 4 13.41 5.82 -12.19
CA GLU A 4 13.95 4.57 -12.74
C GLU A 4 15.40 4.34 -12.27
N THR A 5 16.23 5.38 -12.34
CA THR A 5 17.62 5.33 -11.86
C THR A 5 17.66 5.19 -10.34
N LEU A 6 16.78 5.91 -9.64
CA LEU A 6 16.71 5.87 -8.19
C LEU A 6 16.33 4.46 -7.71
N ALA A 7 15.32 3.83 -8.32
CA ALA A 7 14.89 2.48 -7.98
C ALA A 7 16.00 1.42 -8.16
N VAL A 8 16.85 1.58 -9.18
CA VAL A 8 17.99 0.66 -9.41
C VAL A 8 19.08 0.80 -8.36
N HIS A 9 19.32 2.03 -7.86
CA HIS A 9 20.50 2.33 -7.04
C HIS A 9 20.23 2.53 -5.55
N ALA A 10 19.02 2.95 -5.16
CA ALA A 10 18.69 3.17 -3.76
C ALA A 10 18.79 1.86 -2.95
N GLY A 11 19.54 1.90 -1.85
CA GLY A 11 19.81 0.72 -1.01
C GLY A 11 20.73 -0.36 -1.64
N ALA A 12 21.06 -0.22 -2.93
CA ALA A 12 21.78 -1.23 -3.71
C ALA A 12 23.28 -0.90 -3.91
N GLY A 13 23.91 -0.17 -2.99
CA GLY A 13 25.33 0.15 -3.05
C GLY A 13 26.21 -1.10 -3.06
N VAL A 14 27.30 -1.05 -3.85
CA VAL A 14 28.35 -2.09 -3.91
C VAL A 14 28.87 -2.38 -2.50
N ASP A 15 29.05 -3.65 -2.19
CA ASP A 15 29.64 -4.07 -0.91
C ASP A 15 31.13 -3.67 -0.88
N PRO A 16 31.56 -2.80 0.06
CA PRO A 16 32.94 -2.31 0.09
C PRO A 16 33.97 -3.38 0.48
N VAL A 17 33.53 -4.49 1.09
CA VAL A 17 34.43 -5.56 1.54
C VAL A 17 34.71 -6.53 0.41
N THR A 18 33.73 -6.93 -0.36
CA THR A 18 33.84 -7.97 -1.39
C THR A 18 33.81 -7.42 -2.82
N GLY A 19 33.39 -6.17 -3.03
CA GLY A 19 33.10 -5.60 -4.35
C GLY A 19 31.84 -6.16 -5.02
N SER A 20 30.99 -6.87 -4.28
CA SER A 20 29.76 -7.47 -4.80
C SER A 20 28.77 -6.37 -5.22
N VAL A 21 28.27 -6.47 -6.46
CA VAL A 21 27.28 -5.53 -7.02
C VAL A 21 25.88 -5.76 -6.44
N ALA A 22 25.53 -7.01 -6.12
CA ALA A 22 24.30 -7.32 -5.40
C ALA A 22 24.49 -7.04 -3.90
N PRO A 23 23.56 -6.37 -3.23
CA PRO A 23 23.67 -6.14 -1.78
C PRO A 23 23.78 -7.46 -1.00
N PRO A 24 24.66 -7.57 -0.02
CA PRO A 24 24.78 -8.77 0.81
C PRO A 24 23.54 -8.94 1.70
N LEU A 25 23.22 -10.18 2.02
CA LEU A 25 22.18 -10.58 2.96
C LEU A 25 22.83 -10.90 4.33
N HIS A 26 22.50 -10.11 5.35
CA HIS A 26 23.00 -10.31 6.71
C HIS A 26 21.92 -10.98 7.57
N LEU A 27 22.05 -12.30 7.78
CA LEU A 27 21.09 -13.08 8.58
C LEU A 27 21.37 -13.07 10.08
N SER A 28 22.48 -12.45 10.52
CA SER A 28 22.86 -12.45 11.94
C SER A 28 21.76 -11.81 12.81
N THR A 29 21.42 -12.49 13.91
CA THR A 29 20.50 -11.96 14.93
C THR A 29 21.21 -11.09 15.95
N THR A 30 22.52 -11.31 16.16
CA THR A 30 23.32 -10.58 17.14
C THR A 30 24.61 -10.10 16.51
N PHE A 31 25.14 -9.00 17.03
CA PHE A 31 26.35 -8.37 16.54
C PHE A 31 27.33 -8.13 17.70
N LEU A 32 28.62 -8.07 17.38
CA LEU A 32 29.66 -7.84 18.36
C LEU A 32 29.55 -6.41 18.94
N HIS A 33 29.63 -6.31 20.26
CA HIS A 33 29.64 -5.05 20.99
C HIS A 33 30.84 -5.00 21.96
N GLY A 34 31.13 -3.82 22.49
CA GLY A 34 32.14 -3.63 23.52
C GLY A 34 31.75 -4.23 24.89
N PRO A 35 32.70 -4.25 25.85
CA PRO A 35 32.46 -4.85 27.17
C PRO A 35 31.32 -4.23 27.98
N ALA A 36 31.02 -2.95 27.77
CA ALA A 36 29.90 -2.24 28.38
C ALA A 36 28.70 -2.06 27.43
N THR A 37 28.54 -2.99 26.47
CA THR A 37 27.47 -3.02 25.45
C THR A 37 27.50 -1.87 24.43
N GLU A 38 28.66 -1.20 24.25
CA GLU A 38 28.82 -0.13 23.27
C GLU A 38 28.70 -0.70 21.84
N GLU A 39 27.94 -0.02 21.00
CA GLU A 39 27.86 -0.34 19.57
C GLU A 39 29.22 -0.07 18.89
N ILE A 40 29.90 -1.13 18.42
CA ILE A 40 31.18 -0.99 17.72
C ILE A 40 30.97 -0.76 16.22
N HIS A 41 29.95 -1.38 15.64
CA HIS A 41 29.66 -1.35 14.20
C HIS A 41 28.27 -0.79 13.87
N GLY A 42 27.60 -0.16 14.85
CA GLY A 42 26.27 0.43 14.69
C GLY A 42 25.11 -0.57 14.74
N TYR A 43 25.37 -1.81 15.19
CA TYR A 43 24.39 -2.88 15.33
C TYR A 43 24.65 -3.66 16.62
N THR A 44 23.55 -4.08 17.28
CA THR A 44 23.60 -4.96 18.46
C THR A 44 22.71 -6.16 18.28
N TYR A 45 21.45 -5.96 17.87
CA TYR A 45 20.47 -7.03 17.76
C TYR A 45 19.50 -6.78 16.59
N VAL A 46 19.13 -7.84 15.86
CA VAL A 46 18.33 -7.77 14.61
C VAL A 46 16.96 -7.11 14.78
N ARG A 47 16.35 -7.17 15.97
CA ARG A 47 15.05 -6.55 16.26
C ARG A 47 15.15 -5.02 16.33
N ASP A 48 16.29 -4.51 16.72
CA ASP A 48 16.55 -3.07 16.77
C ASP A 48 17.00 -2.57 15.40
N LYS A 49 18.02 -3.21 14.83
CA LYS A 49 18.62 -2.78 13.56
C LYS A 49 19.39 -3.92 12.86
N ASN A 50 19.38 -3.93 11.52
CA ASN A 50 20.12 -4.88 10.70
C ASN A 50 20.57 -4.24 9.38
N PRO A 51 21.80 -4.51 8.88
CA PRO A 51 22.30 -3.88 7.66
C PRO A 51 21.42 -4.08 6.42
N THR A 52 20.72 -5.22 6.32
CA THR A 52 19.80 -5.48 5.19
C THR A 52 18.51 -4.71 5.31
N GLN A 53 17.99 -4.55 6.54
CA GLN A 53 16.81 -3.70 6.81
C GLN A 53 17.14 -2.23 6.49
N ASP A 54 18.28 -1.71 6.95
CA ASP A 54 18.71 -0.33 6.70
C ASP A 54 18.78 0.00 5.21
N ARG A 55 19.23 -0.95 4.38
CA ARG A 55 19.25 -0.80 2.92
C ARG A 55 17.84 -0.66 2.34
N LEU A 56 16.88 -1.43 2.84
CA LEU A 56 15.49 -1.34 2.40
C LEU A 56 14.84 -0.05 2.90
N GLU A 57 15.07 0.34 4.16
CA GLU A 57 14.58 1.60 4.73
C GLU A 57 15.10 2.80 3.94
N GLY A 58 16.40 2.84 3.65
CA GLY A 58 16.99 3.88 2.82
C GLY A 58 16.44 3.90 1.38
N ALA A 59 16.15 2.74 0.80
CA ALA A 59 15.53 2.67 -0.53
C ALA A 59 14.10 3.21 -0.53
N MET A 60 13.29 2.82 0.44
CA MET A 60 11.89 3.28 0.55
C MET A 60 11.82 4.78 0.83
N SER A 61 12.65 5.29 1.76
CA SER A 61 12.78 6.72 2.04
C SER A 61 13.13 7.51 0.77
N ALA A 62 14.15 7.07 0.04
CA ALA A 62 14.59 7.74 -1.19
C ALA A 62 13.51 7.73 -2.28
N LEU A 63 12.80 6.61 -2.47
CA LEU A 63 11.75 6.49 -3.49
C LEU A 63 10.54 7.37 -3.20
N GLU A 64 10.08 7.42 -1.96
CA GLU A 64 8.97 8.31 -1.54
C GLU A 64 9.40 9.77 -1.33
N GLY A 65 10.70 10.01 -1.14
CA GLY A 65 11.25 11.34 -0.85
C GLY A 65 11.07 11.77 0.60
N GLY A 66 11.02 10.81 1.51
CA GLY A 66 11.00 11.05 2.95
C GLY A 66 12.40 11.22 3.54
N GLU A 67 12.47 11.65 4.78
CA GLU A 67 13.72 11.76 5.54
C GLU A 67 14.16 10.38 6.07
N ASP A 68 13.20 9.60 6.61
CA ASP A 68 13.42 8.28 7.18
C ASP A 68 12.29 7.30 6.83
N ALA A 69 12.60 5.99 6.94
CA ALA A 69 11.62 4.94 6.81
C ALA A 69 11.82 3.86 7.88
N LEU A 70 10.75 3.12 8.19
CA LEU A 70 10.76 1.95 9.06
C LEU A 70 10.11 0.77 8.34
N VAL A 71 10.79 -0.38 8.31
CA VAL A 71 10.24 -1.60 7.71
C VAL A 71 9.73 -2.57 8.77
N PHE A 72 8.64 -3.27 8.41
CA PHE A 72 7.85 -4.14 9.30
C PHE A 72 7.63 -5.52 8.69
N SER A 73 7.27 -6.48 9.54
CA SER A 73 6.97 -7.86 9.11
C SER A 73 5.76 -7.97 8.18
N SER A 74 4.88 -6.97 8.17
CA SER A 74 3.70 -6.90 7.29
C SER A 74 3.16 -5.47 7.21
N GLY A 75 2.29 -5.19 6.22
CA GLY A 75 1.55 -3.93 6.17
C GLY A 75 0.73 -3.69 7.44
N MET A 76 0.06 -4.73 7.97
CA MET A 76 -0.68 -4.62 9.23
C MET A 76 0.22 -4.39 10.44
N GLY A 77 1.45 -4.92 10.43
CA GLY A 77 2.45 -4.59 11.45
C GLY A 77 2.83 -3.11 11.45
N ALA A 78 2.99 -2.52 10.27
CA ALA A 78 3.21 -1.08 10.11
C ALA A 78 2.01 -0.25 10.59
N THR A 79 0.81 -0.63 10.16
CA THR A 79 -0.46 0.00 10.56
C THR A 79 -0.67 -0.05 12.09
N ALA A 80 -0.46 -1.22 12.69
CA ALA A 80 -0.60 -1.40 14.14
C ALA A 80 0.39 -0.56 14.94
N ALA A 81 1.67 -0.57 14.53
CA ALA A 81 2.71 0.24 15.18
C ALA A 81 2.41 1.74 15.10
N PHE A 82 1.87 2.20 13.96
CA PHE A 82 1.43 3.58 13.80
C PHE A 82 0.32 3.94 14.81
N PHE A 83 -0.78 3.19 14.83
CA PHE A 83 -1.90 3.51 15.71
C PHE A 83 -1.54 3.37 17.20
N GLN A 84 -0.67 2.43 17.57
CA GLN A 84 -0.16 2.29 18.93
C GLN A 84 0.79 3.40 19.36
N SER A 85 1.39 4.12 18.41
CA SER A 85 2.22 5.29 18.71
C SER A 85 1.42 6.54 19.07
N LEU A 86 0.09 6.52 18.87
CA LEU A 86 -0.80 7.60 19.28
C LEU A 86 -1.13 7.51 20.76
N GLU A 87 -1.36 8.65 21.40
CA GLU A 87 -1.75 8.70 22.81
C GLU A 87 -3.14 8.09 23.02
N PRO A 88 -3.40 7.41 24.17
CA PRO A 88 -4.75 6.97 24.52
C PRO A 88 -5.76 8.12 24.49
N GLY A 89 -6.96 7.87 24.01
CA GLY A 89 -7.99 8.90 23.79
C GLY A 89 -7.83 9.67 22.48
N SER A 90 -6.86 9.32 21.65
CA SER A 90 -6.73 9.89 20.30
C SER A 90 -7.87 9.47 19.40
N HIS A 91 -8.33 10.39 18.56
CA HIS A 91 -9.29 10.11 17.49
C HIS A 91 -8.59 10.05 16.13
N VAL A 92 -9.01 9.09 15.28
CA VAL A 92 -8.54 8.93 13.91
C VAL A 92 -9.72 8.92 12.93
N ILE A 93 -9.49 9.47 11.74
CA ILE A 93 -10.45 9.42 10.63
C ILE A 93 -9.92 8.40 9.63
N VAL A 94 -10.78 7.46 9.20
CA VAL A 94 -10.43 6.41 8.21
C VAL A 94 -11.47 6.38 7.09
N PRO A 95 -11.11 5.93 5.85
CA PRO A 95 -12.08 5.77 4.77
C PRO A 95 -13.16 4.74 5.11
N GLU A 96 -14.38 4.95 4.61
CA GLU A 96 -15.47 3.98 4.77
C GLU A 96 -15.22 2.66 4.06
N ASP A 97 -14.44 2.70 2.97
CA ASP A 97 -14.01 1.55 2.15
C ASP A 97 -12.52 1.20 2.34
N VAL A 98 -11.92 1.60 3.46
CA VAL A 98 -10.55 1.22 3.82
C VAL A 98 -10.41 -0.31 3.92
N TYR A 99 -9.21 -0.81 3.67
CA TYR A 99 -8.89 -2.22 3.84
C TYR A 99 -9.48 -2.79 5.15
N THR A 100 -10.18 -3.92 5.03
CA THR A 100 -11.04 -4.47 6.09
C THR A 100 -10.33 -4.57 7.44
N HIS A 101 -9.07 -5.01 7.47
CA HIS A 101 -8.34 -5.15 8.75
C HIS A 101 -7.93 -3.79 9.36
N VAL A 102 -7.77 -2.72 8.57
CA VAL A 102 -7.60 -1.37 9.11
C VAL A 102 -8.88 -0.92 9.82
N ARG A 103 -10.04 -1.20 9.22
CA ARG A 103 -11.34 -0.94 9.85
C ARG A 103 -11.54 -1.74 11.14
N ASP A 104 -11.15 -3.03 11.13
CA ASP A 104 -11.26 -3.87 12.32
C ASP A 104 -10.33 -3.42 13.44
N ILE A 105 -9.09 -3.07 13.11
CA ILE A 105 -8.12 -2.64 14.12
C ILE A 105 -8.51 -1.30 14.76
N THR A 106 -9.00 -0.33 13.99
CA THR A 106 -9.41 0.98 14.51
C THR A 106 -10.79 0.95 15.17
N GLY A 107 -11.74 0.18 14.62
CA GLY A 107 -13.13 0.18 15.10
C GLY A 107 -13.40 -0.80 16.25
N LYS A 108 -12.58 -1.84 16.41
CA LYS A 108 -12.82 -2.91 17.42
C LYS A 108 -11.61 -3.18 18.28
N TYR A 109 -10.46 -3.42 17.68
CA TYR A 109 -9.31 -3.95 18.40
C TYR A 109 -8.67 -2.90 19.29
N PHE A 110 -8.38 -1.71 18.76
CA PHE A 110 -7.77 -0.62 19.51
C PHE A 110 -8.76 0.24 20.31
N ALA A 111 -10.06 0.03 20.15
CA ALA A 111 -11.06 0.60 21.05
C ALA A 111 -10.79 0.23 22.52
N ASN A 112 -10.26 -0.98 22.77
CA ASN A 112 -9.85 -1.42 24.11
C ASN A 112 -8.69 -0.58 24.68
N TRP A 113 -7.95 0.14 23.86
CA TRP A 113 -6.87 1.06 24.23
C TRP A 113 -7.26 2.52 24.01
N GLN A 114 -8.57 2.79 24.03
CA GLN A 114 -9.14 4.13 23.93
C GLN A 114 -8.84 4.86 22.61
N LEU A 115 -8.54 4.13 21.54
CA LEU A 115 -8.50 4.73 20.21
C LEU A 115 -9.94 4.94 19.72
N GLU A 116 -10.30 6.19 19.43
CA GLU A 116 -11.56 6.54 18.81
C GLU A 116 -11.39 6.60 17.29
N SER A 117 -12.41 6.20 16.53
CA SER A 117 -12.37 6.30 15.07
C SER A 117 -13.70 6.79 14.48
N SER A 118 -13.59 7.53 13.39
CA SER A 118 -14.72 7.88 12.50
C SER A 118 -14.43 7.38 11.10
N THR A 119 -15.44 6.76 10.47
CA THR A 119 -15.37 6.35 9.07
C THR A 119 -16.10 7.37 8.19
N VAL A 120 -15.45 7.83 7.12
CA VAL A 120 -16.01 8.86 6.23
C VAL A 120 -15.75 8.52 4.76
N ASP A 121 -16.52 9.11 3.87
CA ASP A 121 -16.16 9.13 2.44
C ASP A 121 -15.01 10.13 2.23
N THR A 122 -13.81 9.61 2.07
CA THR A 122 -12.59 10.43 1.92
C THR A 122 -12.43 11.09 0.55
N GLN A 123 -13.31 10.81 -0.42
CA GLN A 123 -13.40 11.62 -1.64
C GLN A 123 -13.94 13.02 -1.36
N SER A 124 -14.69 13.19 -0.27
CA SER A 124 -15.28 14.45 0.14
C SER A 124 -14.44 15.17 1.20
N ALA A 125 -13.74 16.22 0.80
CA ALA A 125 -13.03 17.09 1.74
C ALA A 125 -13.95 17.68 2.82
N ALA A 126 -15.21 17.96 2.46
CA ALA A 126 -16.21 18.43 3.41
C ALA A 126 -16.57 17.38 4.47
N ALA A 127 -16.67 16.09 4.07
CA ALA A 127 -16.92 14.99 5.01
C ALA A 127 -15.74 14.78 5.96
N ILE A 128 -14.49 14.87 5.46
CA ILE A 128 -13.28 14.82 6.29
C ILE A 128 -13.31 15.97 7.30
N ALA A 129 -13.53 17.21 6.86
CA ALA A 129 -13.56 18.38 7.74
C ALA A 129 -14.64 18.29 8.82
N ALA A 130 -15.83 17.80 8.46
CA ALA A 130 -16.94 17.62 9.40
C ALA A 130 -16.70 16.53 10.47
N ALA A 131 -15.79 15.58 10.20
CA ALA A 131 -15.44 14.51 11.14
C ALA A 131 -14.31 14.90 12.11
N ILE A 132 -13.67 16.05 11.95
CA ILE A 132 -12.62 16.54 12.85
C ILE A 132 -13.18 16.77 14.24
N ARG A 133 -12.46 16.31 15.26
CA ARG A 133 -12.73 16.50 16.69
C ARG A 133 -11.51 17.13 17.38
N PRO A 134 -11.67 17.72 18.59
CA PRO A 134 -10.54 18.30 19.32
C PRO A 134 -9.39 17.31 19.60
N ASN A 135 -9.71 16.02 19.71
CA ASN A 135 -8.77 14.92 19.94
C ASN A 135 -8.36 14.20 18.64
N THR A 136 -8.70 14.70 17.46
CA THR A 136 -8.24 14.12 16.19
C THR A 136 -6.74 14.27 16.05
N LYS A 137 -6.03 13.15 15.89
CA LYS A 137 -4.56 13.11 15.75
C LYS A 137 -4.08 12.63 14.40
N ALA A 138 -4.92 11.86 13.67
CA ALA A 138 -4.55 11.40 12.35
C ALA A 138 -5.76 11.28 11.41
N ILE A 139 -5.53 11.54 10.14
CA ILE A 139 -6.37 11.13 9.02
C ILE A 139 -5.59 10.02 8.32
N TRP A 140 -6.16 8.81 8.30
CA TRP A 140 -5.64 7.69 7.53
C TRP A 140 -6.33 7.67 6.17
N ALA A 141 -5.56 7.73 5.11
CA ALA A 141 -6.04 7.72 3.74
C ALA A 141 -5.61 6.43 3.04
N GLU A 142 -6.43 5.94 2.12
CA GLU A 142 -6.08 4.89 1.18
C GLU A 142 -6.52 5.38 -0.21
N THR A 143 -5.55 5.65 -1.11
CA THR A 143 -5.87 6.25 -2.41
C THR A 143 -4.91 5.79 -3.50
N PRO A 144 -5.43 5.11 -4.57
CA PRO A 144 -6.80 4.64 -4.73
C PRO A 144 -7.21 3.62 -3.66
N SER A 145 -8.50 3.59 -3.29
CA SER A 145 -9.02 2.73 -2.23
C SER A 145 -9.27 1.28 -2.69
N ASN A 146 -9.38 0.37 -1.76
CA ASN A 146 -9.65 -1.06 -2.00
C ASN A 146 -11.02 -1.46 -1.39
N PRO A 147 -12.00 -1.91 -2.19
CA PRO A 147 -11.87 -2.31 -3.59
C PRO A 147 -12.43 -1.32 -4.63
N GLN A 148 -13.02 -0.21 -4.24
CA GLN A 148 -13.83 0.62 -5.14
C GLN A 148 -13.00 1.65 -5.94
N MET A 149 -11.69 1.66 -5.78
CA MET A 149 -10.77 2.56 -6.50
C MET A 149 -11.10 4.05 -6.29
N LYS A 150 -11.71 4.43 -5.17
CA LYS A 150 -11.98 5.82 -4.84
C LYS A 150 -10.67 6.60 -4.73
N VAL A 151 -10.66 7.82 -5.23
CA VAL A 151 -9.47 8.68 -5.23
C VAL A 151 -9.70 9.88 -4.34
N MET A 152 -8.84 10.06 -3.35
CA MET A 152 -8.83 11.21 -2.45
C MET A 152 -7.86 12.28 -2.96
N ASP A 153 -8.23 13.54 -2.86
CA ASP A 153 -7.30 14.66 -3.05
C ASP A 153 -6.38 14.80 -1.83
N ILE A 154 -5.13 14.35 -2.00
CA ILE A 154 -4.15 14.28 -0.91
C ILE A 154 -3.83 15.66 -0.36
N SER A 155 -3.61 16.66 -1.23
CA SER A 155 -3.29 18.02 -0.79
C SER A 155 -4.45 18.69 -0.04
N ALA A 156 -5.69 18.44 -0.47
CA ALA A 156 -6.87 18.96 0.24
C ALA A 156 -6.99 18.31 1.64
N ALA A 157 -6.78 16.99 1.74
CA ALA A 157 -6.82 16.28 3.02
C ALA A 157 -5.68 16.69 3.95
N ALA A 158 -4.46 16.88 3.42
CA ALA A 158 -3.31 17.38 4.19
C ALA A 158 -3.60 18.73 4.83
N LYS A 159 -4.16 19.65 4.04
CA LYS A 159 -4.56 20.97 4.55
C LYS A 159 -5.56 20.89 5.70
N ILE A 160 -6.57 20.01 5.60
CA ILE A 160 -7.57 19.80 6.66
C ILE A 160 -6.90 19.21 7.90
N ALA A 161 -6.05 18.19 7.73
CA ALA A 161 -5.30 17.58 8.84
C ALA A 161 -4.46 18.61 9.59
N HIS A 162 -3.64 19.37 8.87
CA HIS A 162 -2.73 20.35 9.46
C HIS A 162 -3.47 21.50 10.16
N GLN A 163 -4.60 21.98 9.61
CA GLN A 163 -5.45 22.98 10.27
C GLN A 163 -6.03 22.48 11.59
N ALA A 164 -6.24 21.19 11.74
CA ALA A 164 -6.71 20.55 12.96
C ALA A 164 -5.58 20.13 13.93
N GLY A 165 -4.32 20.36 13.58
CA GLY A 165 -3.16 19.87 14.35
C GLY A 165 -3.03 18.35 14.30
N ALA A 166 -3.61 17.72 13.28
CA ALA A 166 -3.51 16.29 12.99
C ALA A 166 -2.52 16.03 11.85
N ILE A 167 -2.13 14.77 11.67
CA ILE A 167 -1.25 14.31 10.59
C ILE A 167 -2.04 13.59 9.51
N LEU A 168 -1.57 13.64 8.28
CA LEU A 168 -2.09 12.84 7.17
C LEU A 168 -1.17 11.64 6.92
N VAL A 169 -1.71 10.44 7.05
CA VAL A 169 -1.07 9.17 6.65
C VAL A 169 -1.72 8.67 5.38
N VAL A 170 -0.93 8.36 4.36
CA VAL A 170 -1.45 7.84 3.09
C VAL A 170 -0.93 6.43 2.85
N ASP A 171 -1.84 5.46 2.79
CA ASP A 171 -1.55 4.14 2.24
C ASP A 171 -1.41 4.25 0.72
N ASN A 172 -0.16 4.18 0.25
CA ASN A 172 0.23 4.33 -1.15
C ASN A 172 0.49 2.97 -1.83
N THR A 173 0.00 1.89 -1.23
CA THR A 173 0.26 0.51 -1.68
C THR A 173 -0.14 0.27 -3.13
N PHE A 174 -1.27 0.81 -3.59
CA PHE A 174 -1.77 0.60 -4.96
C PHE A 174 -1.02 1.43 -6.00
N ALA A 175 -0.69 2.68 -5.66
CA ALA A 175 -0.02 3.59 -6.58
C ALA A 175 1.50 3.37 -6.61
N THR A 176 2.12 3.01 -5.50
CA THR A 176 3.58 2.95 -5.32
C THR A 176 4.28 4.30 -5.49
N PRO A 177 5.53 4.49 -5.05
CA PRO A 177 6.27 5.74 -5.25
C PRO A 177 6.53 6.06 -6.73
N VAL A 178 6.35 5.08 -7.62
CA VAL A 178 6.51 5.28 -9.06
C VAL A 178 5.40 6.13 -9.65
N LEU A 179 4.16 5.89 -9.23
CA LEU A 179 2.99 6.56 -9.79
C LEU A 179 2.52 7.75 -8.97
N GLN A 180 2.69 7.71 -7.64
CA GLN A 180 2.22 8.74 -6.72
C GLN A 180 3.21 8.88 -5.57
N ARG A 181 3.51 10.10 -5.17
CA ARG A 181 4.39 10.41 -4.03
C ARG A 181 3.64 11.33 -3.06
N PRO A 182 2.93 10.77 -2.09
CA PRO A 182 2.07 11.54 -1.18
C PRO A 182 2.80 12.64 -0.40
N LEU A 183 4.10 12.47 -0.11
CA LEU A 183 4.90 13.50 0.56
C LEU A 183 5.05 14.78 -0.30
N GLU A 184 5.01 14.68 -1.64
CA GLU A 184 5.00 15.84 -2.53
C GLU A 184 3.65 16.60 -2.52
N HIS A 185 2.61 15.98 -1.94
CA HIS A 185 1.26 16.50 -1.75
C HIS A 185 0.94 16.80 -0.28
N ASP A 186 1.96 17.06 0.52
CA ASP A 186 1.88 17.42 1.93
C ASP A 186 1.38 16.33 2.89
N ALA A 187 1.37 15.04 2.52
CA ALA A 187 1.23 13.96 3.49
C ALA A 187 2.41 13.94 4.47
N ASP A 188 2.20 13.51 5.71
CA ASP A 188 3.23 13.46 6.75
C ASP A 188 3.91 12.09 6.81
N VAL A 189 3.13 11.04 6.55
CA VAL A 189 3.59 9.65 6.57
C VAL A 189 3.00 8.91 5.38
N VAL A 190 3.81 8.09 4.72
CA VAL A 190 3.37 7.17 3.68
C VAL A 190 3.49 5.74 4.18
N MET A 191 2.41 4.99 4.05
CA MET A 191 2.36 3.57 4.36
C MET A 191 2.42 2.73 3.10
N HIS A 192 3.10 1.58 3.17
CA HIS A 192 3.06 0.53 2.15
C HIS A 192 2.89 -0.85 2.77
N SER A 193 2.01 -1.64 2.21
CA SER A 193 2.15 -3.09 2.25
C SER A 193 3.18 -3.49 1.18
N THR A 194 4.44 -3.64 1.57
CA THR A 194 5.52 -4.00 0.64
C THR A 194 5.38 -5.43 0.09
N THR A 195 4.46 -6.22 0.68
CA THR A 195 3.96 -7.51 0.18
C THR A 195 3.46 -7.44 -1.27
N LYS A 196 2.97 -6.26 -1.70
CA LYS A 196 2.28 -6.04 -2.99
C LYS A 196 3.31 -5.68 -4.07
N TYR A 197 3.08 -4.62 -4.82
CA TYR A 197 3.93 -4.20 -5.94
C TYR A 197 5.41 -4.03 -5.58
N CYS A 198 5.75 -3.63 -4.35
CA CYS A 198 7.15 -3.48 -3.94
C CYS A 198 7.91 -4.81 -4.01
N GLY A 199 7.36 -5.88 -3.44
CA GLY A 199 7.87 -7.25 -3.61
C GLY A 199 7.63 -7.75 -5.05
N GLY A 200 6.37 -7.70 -5.49
CA GLY A 200 5.95 -7.84 -6.88
C GLY A 200 5.97 -9.26 -7.46
N HIS A 201 6.21 -10.31 -6.65
CA HIS A 201 6.36 -11.69 -7.13
C HIS A 201 5.55 -12.70 -6.30
N SER A 202 4.61 -12.24 -5.47
CA SER A 202 3.73 -13.06 -4.63
C SER A 202 4.46 -14.01 -3.65
N ASP A 203 5.72 -13.71 -3.30
CA ASP A 203 6.66 -14.58 -2.57
C ASP A 203 7.22 -13.95 -1.29
N VAL A 204 6.84 -12.71 -0.96
CA VAL A 204 7.36 -11.99 0.20
C VAL A 204 6.28 -11.19 0.92
N GLN A 205 6.38 -11.11 2.25
CA GLN A 205 5.55 -10.28 3.09
C GLN A 205 6.37 -9.18 3.76
N GLY A 206 5.81 -7.96 3.82
CA GLY A 206 6.40 -6.85 4.55
C GLY A 206 5.50 -5.62 4.59
N GLY A 207 5.92 -4.64 5.37
CA GLY A 207 5.29 -3.32 5.47
C GLY A 207 6.33 -2.23 5.59
N CYS A 208 5.95 -0.99 5.32
CA CYS A 208 6.83 0.15 5.48
C CYS A 208 6.03 1.40 5.87
N LEU A 209 6.62 2.23 6.73
CA LEU A 209 6.22 3.62 6.95
C LEU A 209 7.36 4.51 6.55
N VAL A 210 7.09 5.48 5.69
CA VAL A 210 8.05 6.52 5.28
C VAL A 210 7.59 7.84 5.87
N PHE A 211 8.48 8.54 6.53
CA PHE A 211 8.20 9.78 7.26
C PHE A 211 8.75 10.97 6.48
N ARG A 212 7.95 12.04 6.36
CA ARG A 212 8.41 13.31 5.78
C ARG A 212 9.60 13.86 6.55
N GLN A 213 9.51 13.80 7.89
CA GLN A 213 10.52 14.32 8.82
C GLN A 213 10.71 13.35 9.99
N ARG A 214 11.94 13.29 10.49
CA ARG A 214 12.26 12.58 11.72
C ARG A 214 11.80 13.40 12.93
N ALA A 215 10.49 13.31 13.18
CA ALA A 215 9.80 13.96 14.28
C ALA A 215 9.61 12.98 15.47
N PRO A 216 9.12 13.43 16.63
CA PRO A 216 8.83 12.55 17.77
C PRO A 216 7.93 11.36 17.45
N LEU A 217 7.08 11.46 16.43
CA LEU A 217 6.26 10.36 15.94
C LEU A 217 7.12 9.19 15.42
N TYR A 218 8.18 9.46 14.66
CA TYR A 218 9.11 8.45 14.17
C TYR A 218 9.68 7.62 15.33
N GLU A 219 10.17 8.29 16.38
CA GLU A 219 10.76 7.60 17.54
C GLU A 219 9.73 6.74 18.30
N ARG A 220 8.48 7.21 18.43
CA ARG A 220 7.40 6.41 19.03
C ARG A 220 7.05 5.19 18.20
N VAL A 221 7.00 5.33 16.87
CA VAL A 221 6.72 4.21 15.96
C VAL A 221 7.87 3.22 15.95
N LEU A 222 9.13 3.68 15.95
CA LEU A 222 10.32 2.85 16.06
C LEU A 222 10.29 2.05 17.38
N HIS A 223 9.97 2.70 18.49
CA HIS A 223 9.83 2.05 19.79
C HIS A 223 8.72 0.98 19.77
N ALA A 224 7.54 1.33 19.24
CA ALA A 224 6.44 0.38 19.09
C ALA A 224 6.84 -0.83 18.24
N ARG A 225 7.51 -0.63 17.08
CA ARG A 225 8.03 -1.70 16.24
C ARG A 225 8.95 -2.65 17.02
N THR A 226 9.89 -2.09 17.75
CA THR A 226 10.90 -2.85 18.51
C THR A 226 10.26 -3.66 19.64
N ILE A 227 9.41 -3.04 20.44
CA ILE A 227 8.78 -3.70 21.62
C ILE A 227 7.78 -4.78 21.18
N LEU A 228 6.98 -4.52 20.15
CA LEU A 228 5.99 -5.47 19.63
C LEU A 228 6.61 -6.55 18.74
N GLY A 229 7.86 -6.37 18.33
CA GLY A 229 8.57 -7.33 17.48
C GLY A 229 8.07 -7.40 16.04
N ALA A 230 7.34 -6.39 15.56
CA ALA A 230 6.81 -6.34 14.19
C ALA A 230 7.88 -6.01 13.13
N VAL A 231 9.09 -6.53 13.29
CA VAL A 231 10.29 -6.22 12.50
C VAL A 231 10.33 -7.06 11.23
N CYS A 232 10.68 -6.44 10.10
CA CYS A 232 10.89 -7.16 8.84
C CYS A 232 12.12 -8.08 8.96
N SER A 233 12.02 -9.33 8.52
CA SER A 233 13.19 -10.21 8.51
C SER A 233 14.24 -9.72 7.49
N PRO A 234 15.55 -9.97 7.72
CA PRO A 234 16.58 -9.61 6.74
C PRO A 234 16.34 -10.25 5.36
N PHE A 235 15.85 -11.49 5.32
CA PHE A 235 15.57 -12.17 4.06
C PHE A 235 14.42 -11.50 3.29
N ASN A 236 13.31 -11.18 3.97
CA ASN A 236 12.20 -10.45 3.34
C ASN A 236 12.65 -9.05 2.90
N SER A 237 13.44 -8.36 3.71
CA SER A 237 13.99 -7.04 3.36
C SER A 237 14.83 -7.11 2.08
N TRP A 238 15.63 -8.16 1.92
CA TRP A 238 16.44 -8.37 0.72
C TRP A 238 15.58 -8.66 -0.52
N LEU A 239 14.54 -9.51 -0.40
CA LEU A 239 13.60 -9.80 -1.49
C LEU A 239 12.83 -8.56 -1.92
N ILE A 240 12.34 -7.76 -0.96
CA ILE A 240 11.63 -6.51 -1.26
C ILE A 240 12.57 -5.53 -1.97
N LEU A 241 13.79 -5.33 -1.45
CA LEU A 241 14.80 -4.49 -2.10
C LEU A 241 15.10 -4.93 -3.54
N ARG A 242 15.19 -6.25 -3.77
CA ARG A 242 15.33 -6.82 -5.12
C ARG A 242 14.12 -6.49 -6.00
N GLY A 243 12.89 -6.57 -5.46
CA GLY A 243 11.65 -6.22 -6.15
C GLY A 243 11.59 -4.74 -6.54
N LEU A 244 12.02 -3.84 -5.65
CA LEU A 244 12.03 -2.39 -5.89
C LEU A 244 12.86 -2.01 -7.12
N ARG A 245 13.95 -2.72 -7.40
CA ARG A 245 14.86 -2.41 -8.51
C ARG A 245 14.23 -2.55 -9.90
N THR A 246 13.11 -3.27 -10.01
CA THR A 246 12.32 -3.41 -11.25
C THR A 246 10.94 -2.78 -11.14
N LEU A 247 10.64 -2.12 -10.03
CA LEU A 247 9.32 -1.54 -9.78
C LEU A 247 8.86 -0.59 -10.88
N PRO A 248 9.68 0.35 -11.41
CA PRO A 248 9.23 1.25 -12.47
C PRO A 248 8.77 0.52 -13.74
N CYS A 249 9.57 -0.43 -14.23
CA CYS A 249 9.23 -1.21 -15.44
C CYS A 249 7.93 -2.03 -15.23
N ARG A 250 7.75 -2.60 -14.02
CA ARG A 250 6.54 -3.37 -13.72
C ARG A 250 5.31 -2.46 -13.63
N MET A 251 5.42 -1.32 -12.95
CA MET A 251 4.29 -0.39 -12.82
C MET A 251 3.85 0.23 -14.15
N GLU A 252 4.79 0.51 -15.04
CA GLU A 252 4.49 0.95 -16.41
C GLU A 252 3.66 -0.12 -17.14
N ARG A 253 4.11 -1.39 -17.10
CA ARG A 253 3.41 -2.51 -17.76
C ARG A 253 2.06 -2.78 -17.12
N HIS A 254 1.96 -2.84 -15.79
CA HIS A 254 0.70 -3.00 -15.06
C HIS A 254 -0.32 -1.93 -15.45
N SER A 255 0.11 -0.66 -15.50
CA SER A 255 -0.77 0.47 -15.82
C SER A 255 -1.25 0.43 -17.28
N ALA A 256 -0.36 0.11 -18.22
CA ALA A 256 -0.71 -0.03 -19.62
C ALA A 256 -1.70 -1.17 -19.85
N ASN A 257 -1.45 -2.32 -19.24
CA ASN A 257 -2.34 -3.49 -19.32
C ASN A 257 -3.71 -3.19 -18.70
N ALA A 258 -3.73 -2.59 -17.50
CA ALA A 258 -4.99 -2.25 -16.83
C ALA A 258 -5.82 -1.24 -17.63
N MET A 259 -5.18 -0.26 -18.27
CA MET A 259 -5.86 0.68 -19.13
C MET A 259 -6.51 -0.03 -20.34
N ALA A 260 -5.78 -0.94 -21.01
CA ALA A 260 -6.31 -1.71 -22.12
C ALA A 260 -7.51 -2.59 -21.72
N VAL A 261 -7.39 -3.29 -20.58
CA VAL A 261 -8.47 -4.11 -20.01
C VAL A 261 -9.68 -3.25 -19.64
N ALA A 262 -9.46 -2.10 -18.98
CA ALA A 262 -10.54 -1.19 -18.58
C ALA A 262 -11.34 -0.68 -19.76
N HIS A 263 -10.65 -0.26 -20.84
CA HIS A 263 -11.32 0.16 -22.08
C HIS A 263 -12.11 -0.97 -22.75
N ALA A 264 -11.55 -2.19 -22.79
CA ALA A 264 -12.23 -3.35 -23.37
C ALA A 264 -13.50 -3.72 -22.59
N LEU A 265 -13.49 -3.59 -21.26
CA LEU A 265 -14.63 -3.96 -20.41
C LEU A 265 -15.71 -2.85 -20.32
N ALA A 266 -15.38 -1.58 -20.57
CA ALA A 266 -16.30 -0.46 -20.41
C ALA A 266 -17.55 -0.52 -21.32
N GLY A 267 -17.52 -1.29 -22.41
CA GLY A 267 -18.64 -1.47 -23.34
C GLY A 267 -19.33 -2.84 -23.26
N VAL A 268 -18.90 -3.70 -22.37
CA VAL A 268 -19.41 -5.10 -22.28
C VAL A 268 -20.77 -5.13 -21.60
N LYS A 269 -21.78 -5.74 -22.25
CA LYS A 269 -23.18 -5.74 -21.74
C LYS A 269 -23.32 -6.40 -20.37
N SER A 270 -22.54 -7.42 -20.04
CA SER A 270 -22.53 -8.11 -18.76
C SER A 270 -21.80 -7.34 -17.64
N VAL A 271 -21.13 -6.22 -17.96
CA VAL A 271 -20.50 -5.32 -17.01
C VAL A 271 -21.37 -4.10 -16.77
N GLU A 272 -21.71 -3.83 -15.53
CA GLU A 272 -22.50 -2.64 -15.15
C GLU A 272 -21.63 -1.39 -15.03
N GLN A 273 -20.45 -1.55 -14.42
CA GLN A 273 -19.52 -0.46 -14.15
C GLN A 273 -18.09 -0.99 -14.07
N VAL A 274 -17.15 -0.18 -14.56
CA VAL A 274 -15.72 -0.38 -14.38
C VAL A 274 -15.19 0.73 -13.46
N PHE A 275 -14.57 0.34 -12.36
CA PHE A 275 -13.89 1.24 -11.44
C PHE A 275 -12.40 1.22 -11.77
N TYR A 276 -11.95 2.20 -12.51
CA TYR A 276 -10.54 2.41 -12.84
C TYR A 276 -10.26 3.90 -12.99
N PRO A 277 -9.36 4.49 -12.19
CA PRO A 277 -9.13 5.94 -12.20
C PRO A 277 -8.64 6.49 -13.53
N GLY A 278 -8.12 5.64 -14.42
CA GLY A 278 -7.70 6.01 -15.77
C GLY A 278 -8.82 6.27 -16.75
N LEU A 279 -10.05 5.83 -16.49
CA LEU A 279 -11.20 6.13 -17.33
C LEU A 279 -11.75 7.52 -17.04
N ALA A 280 -12.01 8.33 -18.07
CA ALA A 280 -12.61 9.66 -17.90
C ALA A 280 -13.99 9.64 -17.23
N SER A 281 -14.69 8.51 -17.29
CA SER A 281 -15.97 8.29 -16.59
C SER A 281 -15.83 8.02 -15.09
N HIS A 282 -14.61 7.80 -14.58
CA HIS A 282 -14.39 7.55 -13.16
C HIS A 282 -14.52 8.86 -12.37
N PRO A 283 -15.31 8.89 -11.25
CA PRO A 283 -15.55 10.14 -10.50
C PRO A 283 -14.27 10.84 -10.01
N GLY A 284 -13.24 10.07 -9.69
CA GLY A 284 -11.94 10.58 -9.22
C GLY A 284 -10.89 10.79 -10.32
N HIS A 285 -11.25 10.69 -11.61
CA HIS A 285 -10.29 10.76 -12.72
C HIS A 285 -9.45 12.04 -12.71
N GLU A 286 -10.08 13.19 -12.57
CA GLU A 286 -9.37 14.49 -12.59
C GLU A 286 -8.41 14.63 -11.40
N VAL A 287 -8.77 14.13 -10.22
CA VAL A 287 -7.90 14.12 -9.05
C VAL A 287 -6.72 13.19 -9.29
N ALA A 288 -6.99 11.96 -9.76
CA ALA A 288 -5.94 11.00 -10.11
C ALA A 288 -4.98 11.55 -11.15
N ALA A 289 -5.49 12.18 -12.21
CA ALA A 289 -4.66 12.77 -13.28
C ALA A 289 -3.74 13.92 -12.80
N ARG A 290 -4.11 14.62 -11.71
CA ARG A 290 -3.26 15.67 -11.12
C ARG A 290 -2.17 15.13 -10.22
N GLN A 291 -2.43 14.03 -9.48
CA GLN A 291 -1.52 13.55 -8.43
C GLN A 291 -0.81 12.23 -8.78
N MET A 292 -1.21 11.55 -9.87
CA MET A 292 -0.62 10.29 -10.30
C MET A 292 -0.03 10.44 -11.72
N LYS A 293 1.10 9.77 -11.97
CA LYS A 293 1.72 9.72 -13.30
C LYS A 293 1.00 8.78 -14.25
N GLN A 294 0.47 7.68 -13.74
CA GLN A 294 -0.37 6.68 -14.39
C GLN A 294 -1.33 6.12 -13.33
N PHE A 295 -2.27 5.25 -13.72
CA PHE A 295 -3.40 4.89 -12.87
C PHE A 295 -3.29 3.51 -12.21
N GLY A 296 -2.15 2.82 -12.37
CA GLY A 296 -1.84 1.56 -11.70
C GLY A 296 -2.47 0.32 -12.34
N GLY A 297 -2.22 -0.83 -11.69
CA GLY A 297 -2.65 -2.15 -12.18
C GLY A 297 -3.92 -2.68 -11.50
N MET A 298 -4.54 -1.91 -10.59
CA MET A 298 -5.75 -2.33 -9.87
C MET A 298 -7.00 -1.75 -10.52
N MET A 299 -8.02 -2.58 -10.64
CA MET A 299 -9.36 -2.16 -11.07
C MET A 299 -10.43 -3.06 -10.44
N SER A 300 -11.68 -2.62 -10.48
CA SER A 300 -12.82 -3.44 -10.11
C SER A 300 -13.94 -3.29 -11.13
N ILE A 301 -14.78 -4.32 -11.23
CA ILE A 301 -15.97 -4.30 -12.07
C ILE A 301 -17.20 -4.74 -11.28
N LEU A 302 -18.36 -4.19 -11.62
CA LEU A 302 -19.65 -4.73 -11.22
C LEU A 302 -20.21 -5.58 -12.35
N VAL A 303 -20.50 -6.84 -12.06
CA VAL A 303 -21.06 -7.79 -13.04
C VAL A 303 -22.58 -7.79 -12.95
N ARG A 304 -23.31 -7.75 -14.09
CA ARG A 304 -24.75 -7.91 -14.11
C ARG A 304 -25.14 -9.32 -13.67
N GLY A 305 -26.23 -9.46 -12.93
CA GLY A 305 -26.70 -10.76 -12.45
C GLY A 305 -26.39 -11.04 -10.98
N GLY A 306 -25.76 -10.09 -10.28
CA GLY A 306 -25.58 -10.18 -8.84
C GLY A 306 -24.47 -11.14 -8.40
N TRP A 307 -24.61 -11.68 -7.19
CA TRP A 307 -23.64 -12.57 -6.54
C TRP A 307 -23.29 -13.80 -7.37
N ASP A 308 -24.32 -14.55 -7.82
CA ASP A 308 -24.11 -15.85 -8.48
C ASP A 308 -23.37 -15.67 -9.81
N GLU A 309 -23.67 -14.60 -10.52
CA GLU A 309 -23.00 -14.30 -11.77
C GLU A 309 -21.53 -13.87 -11.54
N ALA A 310 -21.25 -13.07 -10.52
CA ALA A 310 -19.88 -12.73 -10.17
C ALA A 310 -19.05 -13.97 -9.80
N VAL A 311 -19.60 -14.89 -9.01
CA VAL A 311 -18.94 -16.16 -8.67
C VAL A 311 -18.76 -17.03 -9.92
N ARG A 312 -19.77 -17.06 -10.82
CA ARG A 312 -19.68 -17.77 -12.10
C ARG A 312 -18.51 -17.27 -12.96
N VAL A 313 -18.35 -15.95 -13.08
CA VAL A 313 -17.23 -15.36 -13.82
C VAL A 313 -15.89 -15.80 -13.25
N VAL A 314 -15.72 -15.72 -11.91
CA VAL A 314 -14.49 -16.19 -11.25
C VAL A 314 -14.19 -17.66 -11.54
N SER A 315 -15.22 -18.51 -11.65
CA SER A 315 -15.05 -19.94 -11.94
C SER A 315 -14.68 -20.24 -13.40
N ARG A 316 -14.86 -19.28 -14.32
CA ARG A 316 -14.65 -19.46 -15.77
C ARG A 316 -13.36 -18.87 -16.31
N VAL A 317 -12.70 -17.99 -15.58
CA VAL A 317 -11.40 -17.47 -15.99
C VAL A 317 -10.37 -18.59 -16.07
N LYS A 318 -9.42 -18.47 -16.99
CA LYS A 318 -8.39 -19.48 -17.28
C LYS A 318 -6.97 -18.98 -17.05
N LEU A 319 -6.74 -17.68 -17.24
CA LEU A 319 -5.46 -17.02 -17.00
C LEU A 319 -5.46 -16.32 -15.64
N PHE A 320 -6.51 -15.57 -15.34
CA PHE A 320 -6.65 -14.98 -14.03
C PHE A 320 -6.74 -16.06 -12.95
N GLN A 321 -5.98 -15.90 -11.89
CA GLN A 321 -6.02 -16.81 -10.75
C GLN A 321 -7.00 -16.29 -9.69
N ALA A 322 -7.91 -17.15 -9.23
CA ALA A 322 -8.82 -16.82 -8.13
C ALA A 322 -8.05 -16.87 -6.81
N ALA A 323 -7.53 -15.72 -6.40
CA ALA A 323 -6.69 -15.61 -5.20
C ALA A 323 -6.81 -14.25 -4.52
N THR A 324 -6.57 -14.24 -3.22
CA THR A 324 -6.39 -13.03 -2.42
C THR A 324 -5.00 -12.44 -2.69
N SER A 325 -4.83 -11.16 -2.45
CA SER A 325 -3.63 -10.34 -2.68
C SER A 325 -3.69 -9.60 -4.01
N LEU A 326 -2.57 -9.02 -4.44
CA LEU A 326 -2.46 -8.19 -5.63
C LEU A 326 -1.00 -7.80 -5.91
N GLY A 327 -0.75 -7.25 -7.10
CA GLY A 327 0.51 -6.58 -7.42
C GLY A 327 1.66 -7.51 -7.73
N GLY A 328 1.39 -8.82 -7.90
CA GLY A 328 2.31 -9.80 -8.45
C GLY A 328 2.43 -9.67 -9.98
N VAL A 329 3.34 -10.45 -10.56
CA VAL A 329 3.53 -10.52 -12.02
C VAL A 329 2.32 -11.17 -12.71
N GLU A 330 1.61 -12.06 -12.02
CA GLU A 330 0.41 -12.75 -12.46
C GLU A 330 -0.86 -11.93 -12.22
N SER A 331 -1.87 -12.10 -13.08
CA SER A 331 -3.19 -11.50 -12.92
C SER A 331 -4.06 -12.28 -11.94
N LEU A 332 -4.67 -11.56 -10.99
CA LEU A 332 -5.56 -12.13 -9.98
C LEU A 332 -6.97 -11.56 -10.09
N ILE A 333 -7.97 -12.40 -9.76
CA ILE A 333 -9.38 -12.03 -9.67
C ILE A 333 -9.94 -12.46 -8.31
N GLU A 334 -10.73 -11.60 -7.68
CA GLU A 334 -11.34 -11.91 -6.38
C GLU A 334 -12.75 -11.36 -6.27
N HIS A 335 -13.69 -12.22 -5.88
CA HIS A 335 -15.04 -11.81 -5.49
C HIS A 335 -14.99 -11.23 -4.08
N ARG A 336 -15.02 -9.88 -3.96
CA ARG A 336 -14.72 -9.19 -2.70
C ARG A 336 -15.73 -9.48 -1.59
N ALA A 337 -17.01 -9.58 -1.91
CA ALA A 337 -18.02 -9.87 -0.91
C ALA A 337 -17.84 -11.27 -0.27
N SER A 338 -17.35 -12.26 -1.03
CA SER A 338 -16.98 -13.59 -0.48
C SER A 338 -15.74 -13.51 0.41
N ALA A 339 -14.72 -12.77 -0.01
CA ALA A 339 -13.46 -12.65 0.72
C ALA A 339 -13.62 -11.88 2.04
N GLU A 340 -14.48 -10.87 2.08
CA GLU A 340 -14.75 -10.07 3.29
C GLU A 340 -15.71 -10.76 4.26
N GLY A 341 -16.53 -11.69 3.77
CA GLY A 341 -17.45 -12.47 4.59
C GLY A 341 -18.65 -11.68 5.12
N GLN A 342 -19.20 -12.14 6.26
CA GLN A 342 -20.36 -11.49 6.89
C GLN A 342 -20.03 -10.06 7.33
N GLY A 343 -20.91 -9.12 6.96
CA GLY A 343 -20.72 -7.68 7.26
C GLY A 343 -19.92 -6.95 6.21
N THR A 344 -19.67 -7.55 5.04
CA THR A 344 -19.05 -6.87 3.89
C THR A 344 -19.81 -5.58 3.54
N LYS A 345 -19.06 -4.54 3.21
CA LYS A 345 -19.57 -3.30 2.61
C LYS A 345 -19.38 -3.26 1.10
N SER A 346 -18.65 -4.24 0.55
CA SER A 346 -18.44 -4.35 -0.89
C SER A 346 -19.72 -4.76 -1.61
N PRO A 347 -20.02 -4.21 -2.80
CA PRO A 347 -21.14 -4.66 -3.62
C PRO A 347 -21.08 -6.16 -3.87
N LYS A 348 -22.24 -6.83 -3.83
CA LYS A 348 -22.36 -8.29 -3.93
C LYS A 348 -21.92 -8.86 -5.28
N ASN A 349 -21.85 -8.03 -6.31
CA ASN A 349 -21.43 -8.38 -7.66
C ASN A 349 -20.08 -7.78 -8.05
N LEU A 350 -19.28 -7.33 -7.08
CA LEU A 350 -18.00 -6.70 -7.33
C LEU A 350 -16.89 -7.76 -7.45
N LEU A 351 -16.19 -7.71 -8.57
CA LEU A 351 -14.93 -8.42 -8.81
C LEU A 351 -13.78 -7.43 -8.81
N ARG A 352 -12.79 -7.67 -7.94
CA ARG A 352 -11.54 -6.93 -7.95
C ARG A 352 -10.52 -7.66 -8.82
N LEU A 353 -9.86 -6.93 -9.71
CA LEU A 353 -8.85 -7.41 -10.63
C LEU A 353 -7.50 -6.79 -10.28
N SER A 354 -6.48 -7.62 -10.10
CA SER A 354 -5.08 -7.22 -10.10
C SER A 354 -4.49 -7.60 -11.44
N ILE A 355 -4.24 -6.62 -12.28
CA ILE A 355 -3.77 -6.86 -13.64
C ILE A 355 -2.26 -7.06 -13.62
N GLY A 356 -1.81 -8.20 -14.12
CA GLY A 356 -0.41 -8.62 -14.15
C GLY A 356 0.36 -8.11 -15.38
N LEU A 357 1.43 -8.82 -15.71
CA LEU A 357 2.38 -8.45 -16.78
C LEU A 357 2.15 -9.23 -18.08
N GLU A 358 1.16 -10.11 -18.13
CA GLU A 358 0.80 -10.91 -19.30
C GLU A 358 0.46 -10.02 -20.51
N HIS A 359 0.28 -10.60 -21.68
CA HIS A 359 -0.14 -9.82 -22.85
C HIS A 359 -1.60 -9.34 -22.64
N PRO A 360 -1.90 -8.04 -22.85
CA PRO A 360 -3.23 -7.50 -22.57
C PRO A 360 -4.35 -8.16 -23.40
N ASP A 361 -4.09 -8.57 -24.65
CA ASP A 361 -5.09 -9.25 -25.47
C ASP A 361 -5.50 -10.61 -24.90
N ASP A 362 -4.55 -11.34 -24.29
CA ASP A 362 -4.83 -12.62 -23.65
C ASP A 362 -5.70 -12.41 -22.40
N LEU A 363 -5.39 -11.37 -21.60
CA LEU A 363 -6.18 -11.01 -20.42
C LEU A 363 -7.60 -10.58 -20.80
N ILE A 364 -7.74 -9.77 -21.86
CA ILE A 364 -9.04 -9.34 -22.37
C ILE A 364 -9.84 -10.53 -22.87
N ALA A 365 -9.23 -11.43 -23.66
CA ALA A 365 -9.89 -12.62 -24.17
C ALA A 365 -10.38 -13.53 -23.05
N ASP A 366 -9.57 -13.70 -21.98
CA ASP A 366 -9.95 -14.52 -20.83
C ASP A 366 -11.15 -13.92 -20.07
N LEU A 367 -11.16 -12.62 -19.83
CA LEU A 367 -12.29 -11.96 -19.17
C LEU A 367 -13.56 -11.98 -20.04
N LEU A 368 -13.45 -11.72 -21.35
CA LEU A 368 -14.60 -11.71 -22.25
C LEU A 368 -15.26 -13.09 -22.36
N GLN A 369 -14.47 -14.18 -22.45
CA GLN A 369 -15.04 -15.55 -22.48
C GLN A 369 -15.70 -15.92 -21.14
N ALA A 370 -15.19 -15.42 -20.00
CA ALA A 370 -15.77 -15.67 -18.69
C ALA A 370 -17.06 -14.88 -18.45
N LEU A 371 -17.17 -13.68 -19.04
CA LEU A 371 -18.34 -12.79 -18.97
C LEU A 371 -19.44 -13.14 -20.00
N ALA A 372 -19.18 -14.03 -20.94
CA ALA A 372 -20.16 -14.55 -21.86
C ALA A 372 -21.02 -15.63 -21.20
#